data_077eedd2966c0c4d470dec03928ea123
#
_entry.id   077eedd2966c0c4d470dec03928ea123
#
_cell.length_a   1.000
_cell.length_b   1.000
_cell.length_c   1.000
_cell.angle_alpha   90.00
_cell.angle_beta   90.00
_cell.angle_gamma   90.00
#
_symmetry.space_group_name_H-M   'P 1'
#
loop_
_entity.id
_entity.type
_entity.pdbx_description
1 polymer ?
#
loop_
_entity_poly.entity_id
_entity_poly.type
_entity_poly.pdbx_seq_one_letter_code
_entity_poly.pdbx_strand_id
1 'polypeptide(L)'
;MQVSLKNGKVTTLPKVNTIADGTAVKTPGSKIFPYLQKNLDDVITVEDEDLVVAFLDMVENHKMIVENSGLLTVAALKQLNVKDKRIVSILSGGNMDVITMSSVVQQGLILRDRIFTVSVLLPDKPGELCRVCLLYTSPSPRDA
;
A
#
# COMPACT_ATOMS: atom_id res chain seq x y z
N MET A 1 -1.50 -12.63 -13.77
CA MET A 1 -0.73 -12.48 -15.04
C MET A 1 0.62 -13.20 -14.95
N GLN A 2 1.48 -12.95 -13.97
CA GLN A 2 2.82 -13.55 -13.83
C GLN A 2 2.81 -15.09 -13.96
N VAL A 3 1.91 -15.79 -13.25
CA VAL A 3 1.77 -17.26 -13.33
C VAL A 3 1.40 -17.72 -14.75
N SER A 4 0.51 -16.97 -15.41
CA SER A 4 0.09 -17.30 -16.78
C SER A 4 1.25 -17.14 -17.78
N LEU A 5 2.07 -16.11 -17.63
CA LEU A 5 3.26 -15.90 -18.47
C LEU A 5 4.29 -17.01 -18.26
N LYS A 6 4.57 -17.38 -16.99
CA LYS A 6 5.47 -18.51 -16.68
C LYS A 6 4.99 -19.83 -17.25
N ASN A 7 3.67 -20.05 -17.27
CA ASN A 7 3.07 -21.28 -17.78
C ASN A 7 2.86 -21.26 -19.32
N GLY A 8 3.08 -20.14 -19.98
CA GLY A 8 2.81 -19.96 -21.42
C GLY A 8 1.33 -20.02 -21.80
N LYS A 9 0.41 -20.04 -20.85
CA LYS A 9 -1.04 -20.13 -21.04
C LYS A 9 -1.82 -19.42 -19.95
N VAL A 10 -3.03 -18.97 -20.29
CA VAL A 10 -3.95 -18.37 -19.30
C VAL A 10 -4.18 -19.37 -18.17
N THR A 11 -3.85 -18.95 -16.95
CA THR A 11 -3.98 -19.75 -15.73
C THR A 11 -4.86 -19.00 -14.74
N THR A 12 -5.87 -19.67 -14.23
CA THR A 12 -6.75 -19.13 -13.18
C THR A 12 -6.14 -19.34 -11.81
N LEU A 13 -6.07 -18.29 -11.00
CA LEU A 13 -5.63 -18.36 -9.62
C LEU A 13 -6.76 -18.84 -8.70
N PRO A 14 -6.47 -19.63 -7.67
CA PRO A 14 -7.50 -20.11 -6.73
C PRO A 14 -8.08 -18.96 -5.89
N LYS A 15 -7.24 -18.01 -5.50
CA LYS A 15 -7.62 -16.86 -4.69
C LYS A 15 -6.81 -15.62 -5.12
N VAL A 16 -7.44 -14.47 -5.06
CA VAL A 16 -6.79 -13.15 -5.13
C VAL A 16 -7.28 -12.35 -3.92
N ASN A 17 -6.37 -11.75 -3.20
CA ASN A 17 -6.65 -10.88 -2.07
C ASN A 17 -5.64 -9.74 -2.10
N THR A 18 -6.11 -8.53 -2.33
CA THR A 18 -5.28 -7.32 -2.41
C THR A 18 -6.18 -6.10 -2.29
N ILE A 19 -5.63 -5.01 -1.78
CA ILE A 19 -6.28 -3.69 -1.76
C ILE A 19 -6.33 -3.05 -3.16
N ALA A 20 -5.57 -3.56 -4.13
CA ALA A 20 -5.60 -3.13 -5.53
C ALA A 20 -6.77 -3.82 -6.27
N ASP A 21 -8.00 -3.48 -5.89
CA ASP A 21 -9.25 -4.11 -6.35
C ASP A 21 -9.43 -4.08 -7.87
N GLY A 22 -9.06 -2.98 -8.53
CA GLY A 22 -9.10 -2.86 -9.99
C GLY A 22 -8.23 -3.87 -10.74
N THR A 23 -7.23 -4.46 -10.08
CA THR A 23 -6.36 -5.50 -10.64
C THR A 23 -6.61 -6.89 -10.03
N ALA A 24 -7.54 -7.03 -9.10
CA ALA A 24 -7.85 -8.26 -8.37
C ALA A 24 -8.59 -9.29 -9.23
N VAL A 25 -8.01 -9.68 -10.36
CA VAL A 25 -8.61 -10.59 -11.35
C VAL A 25 -7.96 -11.96 -11.27
N LYS A 26 -8.77 -13.00 -11.02
CA LYS A 26 -8.28 -14.38 -10.93
C LYS A 26 -7.77 -14.95 -12.26
N THR A 27 -8.45 -14.61 -13.37
CA THR A 27 -8.16 -15.16 -14.69
C THR A 27 -7.84 -14.04 -15.66
N PRO A 28 -6.63 -13.96 -16.21
CA PRO A 28 -6.31 -13.01 -17.25
C PRO A 28 -7.18 -13.19 -18.49
N GLY A 29 -7.49 -12.08 -19.18
CA GLY A 29 -8.26 -12.12 -20.42
C GLY A 29 -7.53 -12.92 -21.52
N SER A 30 -8.19 -13.92 -22.10
CA SER A 30 -7.62 -14.78 -23.13
C SER A 30 -7.26 -14.02 -24.41
N LYS A 31 -8.03 -12.99 -24.76
CA LYS A 31 -7.79 -12.18 -25.97
C LYS A 31 -6.55 -11.29 -25.85
N ILE A 32 -6.28 -10.75 -24.66
CA ILE A 32 -5.14 -9.86 -24.43
C ILE A 32 -3.85 -10.61 -24.12
N PHE A 33 -3.95 -11.84 -23.61
CA PHE A 33 -2.81 -12.62 -23.17
C PHE A 33 -1.71 -12.79 -24.24
N PRO A 34 -2.00 -13.12 -25.52
CA PRO A 34 -0.97 -13.24 -26.56
C PRO A 34 -0.20 -11.94 -26.81
N TYR A 35 -0.88 -10.79 -26.72
CA TYR A 35 -0.23 -9.49 -26.87
C TYR A 35 0.71 -9.18 -25.70
N LEU A 36 0.28 -9.47 -24.47
CA LEU A 36 1.11 -9.29 -23.30
C LEU A 36 2.33 -10.22 -23.32
N GLN A 37 2.14 -11.48 -23.71
CA GLN A 37 3.23 -12.45 -23.84
C GLN A 37 4.30 -12.01 -24.83
N LYS A 38 3.90 -11.32 -25.90
CA LYS A 38 4.82 -10.83 -26.95
C LYS A 38 5.53 -9.52 -26.59
N ASN A 39 4.85 -8.62 -25.83
CA ASN A 39 5.28 -7.23 -25.70
C ASN A 39 5.75 -6.86 -24.29
N LEU A 40 5.58 -7.73 -23.29
CA LEU A 40 6.09 -7.47 -21.94
C LEU A 40 7.49 -8.06 -21.79
N ASP A 41 8.40 -7.26 -21.26
CA ASP A 41 9.73 -7.70 -20.88
C ASP A 41 9.68 -8.49 -19.56
N ASP A 42 8.92 -7.99 -18.56
CA ASP A 42 8.74 -8.65 -17.26
C ASP A 42 7.43 -8.25 -16.59
N VAL A 43 7.06 -9.00 -15.56
CA VAL A 43 5.93 -8.71 -14.65
C VAL A 43 6.37 -8.94 -13.21
N ILE A 44 6.43 -7.89 -12.45
CA ILE A 44 6.73 -7.93 -11.02
C ILE A 44 5.45 -7.84 -10.18
N THR A 45 5.51 -8.31 -8.96
CA THR A 45 4.43 -8.22 -7.98
C THR A 45 4.78 -7.19 -6.91
N VAL A 46 3.76 -6.55 -6.38
CA VAL A 46 3.87 -5.52 -5.34
C VAL A 46 3.03 -5.96 -4.16
N GLU A 47 3.56 -5.83 -2.96
CA GLU A 47 2.84 -6.12 -1.72
C GLU A 47 1.88 -4.97 -1.37
N ASP A 48 0.78 -5.28 -0.69
CA ASP A 48 -0.22 -4.28 -0.31
C ASP A 48 0.36 -3.19 0.62
N GLU A 49 1.33 -3.53 1.46
CA GLU A 49 2.03 -2.57 2.31
C GLU A 49 2.81 -1.51 1.50
N ASP A 50 3.44 -1.91 0.40
CA ASP A 50 4.12 -0.97 -0.51
C ASP A 50 3.14 -0.03 -1.20
N LEU A 51 1.92 -0.50 -1.51
CA LEU A 51 0.85 0.35 -2.06
C LEU A 51 0.39 1.38 -1.04
N VAL A 52 0.21 0.99 0.21
CA VAL A 52 -0.18 1.89 1.32
C VAL A 52 0.87 2.99 1.49
N VAL A 53 2.14 2.62 1.48
CA VAL A 53 3.25 3.58 1.58
C VAL A 53 3.30 4.51 0.36
N ALA A 54 3.12 3.97 -0.85
CA ALA A 54 3.08 4.76 -2.08
C ALA A 54 1.90 5.75 -2.08
N PHE A 55 0.72 5.35 -1.57
CA PHE A 55 -0.43 6.23 -1.42
C PHE A 55 -0.10 7.42 -0.51
N LEU A 56 0.48 7.16 0.65
CA LEU A 56 0.87 8.21 1.58
C LEU A 56 1.87 9.19 0.95
N ASP A 57 2.87 8.68 0.22
CA ASP A 57 3.84 9.51 -0.51
C ASP A 57 3.17 10.39 -1.57
N MET A 58 2.22 9.85 -2.33
CA MET A 58 1.49 10.63 -3.34
C MET A 58 0.67 11.75 -2.71
N VAL A 59 -0.03 11.47 -1.61
CA VAL A 59 -0.83 12.47 -0.91
C VAL A 59 0.06 13.54 -0.27
N GLU A 60 1.11 13.14 0.44
CA GLU A 60 1.97 14.06 1.20
C GLU A 60 2.89 14.90 0.32
N ASN A 61 3.53 14.29 -0.68
CA ASN A 61 4.56 14.96 -1.47
C ASN A 61 4.03 15.55 -2.77
N HIS A 62 3.06 14.88 -3.40
CA HIS A 62 2.55 15.28 -4.72
C HIS A 62 1.15 15.88 -4.69
N LYS A 63 0.42 15.79 -3.56
CA LYS A 63 -0.96 16.26 -3.40
C LYS A 63 -1.92 15.60 -4.39
N MET A 64 -1.65 14.35 -4.72
CA MET A 64 -2.42 13.57 -5.68
C MET A 64 -3.08 12.38 -5.01
N ILE A 65 -4.35 12.16 -5.34
CA ILE A 65 -5.12 10.99 -4.93
C ILE A 65 -5.21 10.06 -6.14
N VAL A 66 -4.65 8.86 -5.98
CA VAL A 66 -4.63 7.81 -6.99
C VAL A 66 -5.16 6.54 -6.34
N GLU A 67 -6.03 5.80 -7.03
CA GLU A 67 -6.54 4.53 -6.52
C GLU A 67 -5.43 3.49 -6.35
N ASN A 68 -5.63 2.52 -5.47
CA ASN A 68 -4.61 1.53 -5.12
C ASN A 68 -4.06 0.77 -6.34
N SER A 69 -4.92 0.42 -7.29
CA SER A 69 -4.50 -0.25 -8.54
C SER A 69 -3.62 0.65 -9.43
N GLY A 70 -3.87 1.95 -9.44
CA GLY A 70 -3.08 2.92 -10.19
C GLY A 70 -1.70 3.19 -9.58
N LEU A 71 -1.51 2.87 -8.31
CA LEU A 71 -0.25 3.07 -7.57
C LEU A 71 0.75 1.91 -7.75
N LEU A 72 0.35 0.79 -8.33
CA LEU A 72 1.22 -0.37 -8.53
C LEU A 72 2.54 0.00 -9.21
N THR A 73 2.51 0.90 -10.20
CA THR A 73 3.71 1.33 -10.91
C THR A 73 4.66 2.16 -10.06
N VAL A 74 4.14 2.98 -9.15
CA VAL A 74 4.94 3.78 -8.21
C VAL A 74 5.52 2.90 -7.11
N ALA A 75 4.71 2.03 -6.51
CA ALA A 75 5.16 1.11 -5.47
C ALA A 75 6.25 0.16 -5.99
N ALA A 76 6.13 -0.28 -7.25
CA ALA A 76 7.11 -1.12 -7.93
C ALA A 76 8.50 -0.47 -8.08
N LEU A 77 8.61 0.86 -8.08
CA LEU A 77 9.89 1.55 -8.25
C LEU A 77 10.92 1.16 -7.18
N LYS A 78 10.47 0.85 -5.97
CA LYS A 78 11.35 0.40 -4.89
C LYS A 78 12.05 -0.93 -5.17
N GLN A 79 11.45 -1.76 -6.01
CA GLN A 79 11.98 -3.08 -6.38
C GLN A 79 12.92 -3.02 -7.58
N LEU A 80 12.95 -1.89 -8.29
CA LEU A 80 13.78 -1.71 -9.48
C LEU A 80 15.19 -1.27 -9.09
N ASN A 81 16.17 -2.14 -9.25
CA ASN A 81 17.58 -1.78 -9.05
C ASN A 81 18.16 -1.14 -10.33
N VAL A 82 17.70 0.07 -10.63
CA VAL A 82 18.14 0.82 -11.81
C VAL A 82 18.78 2.15 -11.40
N LYS A 83 19.88 2.50 -12.04
CA LYS A 83 20.57 3.79 -11.88
C LYS A 83 20.68 4.49 -13.22
N ASP A 84 20.61 5.82 -13.21
CA ASP A 84 20.78 6.67 -14.38
C ASP A 84 19.82 6.34 -15.53
N LYS A 85 18.62 5.88 -15.20
CA LYS A 85 17.55 5.58 -16.15
C LYS A 85 16.40 6.59 -16.04
N ARG A 86 15.79 6.87 -17.19
CA ARG A 86 14.52 7.59 -17.22
C ARG A 86 13.39 6.60 -17.09
N ILE A 87 12.59 6.73 -16.04
CA ILE A 87 11.46 5.83 -15.78
C ILE A 87 10.18 6.63 -15.95
N VAL A 88 9.21 6.05 -16.64
CA VAL A 88 7.87 6.58 -16.78
C VAL A 88 6.90 5.63 -16.07
N SER A 89 6.27 6.11 -15.01
CA SER A 89 5.21 5.39 -14.30
C SER A 89 3.86 5.97 -14.69
N ILE A 90 2.95 5.11 -15.14
CA ILE A 90 1.59 5.53 -15.47
C ILE A 90 0.75 5.48 -14.19
N LEU A 91 0.29 6.65 -13.76
CA LEU A 91 -0.73 6.77 -12.72
C LEU A 91 -2.11 6.72 -13.36
N SER A 92 -2.91 5.78 -12.95
CA SER A 92 -4.24 5.57 -13.52
C SER A 92 -5.28 5.40 -12.43
N GLY A 93 -6.46 5.98 -12.68
CA GLY A 93 -7.60 5.86 -11.78
C GLY A 93 -7.53 6.77 -10.54
N GLY A 94 -8.69 7.17 -10.08
CA GLY A 94 -8.89 8.01 -8.90
C GLY A 94 -10.20 7.65 -8.19
N ASN A 95 -10.79 6.50 -8.51
CA ASN A 95 -12.03 6.03 -7.91
C ASN A 95 -11.78 5.42 -6.53
N MET A 96 -11.49 6.27 -5.56
CA MET A 96 -11.30 5.88 -4.17
C MET A 96 -12.29 6.64 -3.30
N ASP A 97 -13.06 5.91 -2.50
CA ASP A 97 -13.96 6.53 -1.54
C ASP A 97 -13.20 7.07 -0.30
N VAL A 98 -13.83 8.02 0.39
CA VAL A 98 -13.20 8.72 1.51
C VAL A 98 -12.90 7.80 2.70
N ILE A 99 -13.70 6.77 2.91
CA ILE A 99 -13.51 5.82 4.02
C ILE A 99 -12.28 4.95 3.75
N THR A 100 -12.17 4.41 2.54
CA THR A 100 -10.99 3.65 2.09
C THR A 100 -9.74 4.53 2.16
N MET A 101 -9.81 5.77 1.68
CA MET A 101 -8.70 6.72 1.75
C MET A 101 -8.24 6.95 3.19
N SER A 102 -9.17 7.21 4.11
CA SER A 102 -8.87 7.41 5.53
C SER A 102 -8.16 6.18 6.13
N SER A 103 -8.65 4.99 5.81
CA SER A 103 -8.07 3.72 6.28
C SER A 103 -6.66 3.51 5.76
N VAL A 104 -6.41 3.77 4.48
CA VAL A 104 -5.08 3.63 3.85
C VAL A 104 -4.10 4.65 4.42
N VAL A 105 -4.53 5.91 4.62
CA VAL A 105 -3.69 6.94 5.27
C VAL A 105 -3.30 6.50 6.68
N GLN A 106 -4.26 6.05 7.47
CA GLN A 106 -4.02 5.61 8.85
C GLN A 106 -3.03 4.43 8.90
N GLN A 107 -3.22 3.45 8.04
CA GLN A 107 -2.31 2.32 7.91
C GLN A 107 -0.91 2.75 7.47
N GLY A 108 -0.80 3.68 6.53
CA GLY A 108 0.48 4.24 6.08
C GLY A 108 1.23 4.98 7.19
N LEU A 109 0.51 5.72 8.03
CA LEU A 109 1.10 6.39 9.19
C LEU A 109 1.61 5.39 10.23
N ILE A 110 0.89 4.26 10.44
CA ILE A 110 1.34 3.17 11.30
C ILE A 110 2.60 2.51 10.74
N LEU A 111 2.60 2.15 9.44
CA LEU A 111 3.75 1.52 8.77
C LEU A 111 5.02 2.40 8.78
N ARG A 112 4.86 3.70 8.96
CA ARG A 112 5.96 4.68 9.08
C ARG A 112 6.26 5.09 10.52
N ASP A 113 5.74 4.37 11.51
CA ASP A 113 5.92 4.66 12.94
C ASP A 113 5.54 6.09 13.35
N ARG A 114 4.61 6.72 12.61
CA ARG A 114 4.15 8.10 12.88
C ARG A 114 2.98 8.15 13.84
N ILE A 115 2.20 7.08 13.92
CA ILE A 115 1.14 6.88 14.90
C ILE A 115 1.21 5.46 15.44
N PHE A 116 0.81 5.29 16.67
CA PHE A 116 0.64 4.00 17.30
C PHE A 116 -0.55 4.03 18.26
N THR A 117 -1.10 2.87 18.56
CA THR A 117 -2.21 2.72 19.52
C THR A 117 -1.72 1.94 20.71
N VAL A 118 -1.98 2.48 21.88
CA VAL A 118 -1.70 1.79 23.15
C VAL A 118 -3.03 1.47 23.82
N SER A 119 -3.22 0.20 24.17
CA SER A 119 -4.35 -0.25 24.96
C SER A 119 -3.87 -0.57 26.36
N VAL A 120 -4.45 0.09 27.36
CA VAL A 120 -4.10 -0.11 28.77
C VAL A 120 -5.33 -0.58 29.55
N LEU A 121 -5.20 -1.73 30.20
CA LEU A 121 -6.21 -2.20 31.14
C LEU A 121 -5.98 -1.52 32.49
N LEU A 122 -6.94 -0.69 32.90
CA LEU A 122 -6.88 0.01 34.16
C LEU A 122 -7.86 -0.62 35.18
N PRO A 123 -7.48 -0.74 36.45
CA PRO A 123 -8.42 -1.02 37.50
C PRO A 123 -9.45 0.10 37.58
N ASP A 124 -10.70 -0.24 37.87
CA ASP A 124 -11.76 0.75 38.10
C ASP A 124 -11.60 1.38 39.50
N LYS A 125 -10.61 2.27 39.61
CA LYS A 125 -10.27 3.01 40.83
C LYS A 125 -10.04 4.48 40.53
N PRO A 126 -10.48 5.39 41.44
CA PRO A 126 -10.18 6.81 41.28
C PRO A 126 -8.67 7.08 41.12
N GLY A 127 -8.30 7.90 40.15
CA GLY A 127 -6.91 8.33 39.91
C GLY A 127 -6.10 7.47 38.94
N GLU A 128 -6.50 6.26 38.58
CA GLU A 128 -5.70 5.41 37.65
C GLU A 128 -5.60 6.00 36.26
N LEU A 129 -6.68 6.55 35.70
CA LEU A 129 -6.64 7.25 34.44
C LEU A 129 -5.73 8.49 34.50
N CYS A 130 -5.76 9.23 35.59
CA CYS A 130 -4.89 10.39 35.78
C CYS A 130 -3.41 10.00 35.78
N ARG A 131 -3.04 8.86 36.37
CA ARG A 131 -1.66 8.34 36.31
C ARG A 131 -1.19 8.07 34.87
N VAL A 132 -2.04 7.47 34.06
CA VAL A 132 -1.72 7.22 32.65
C VAL A 132 -1.56 8.54 31.88
N CYS A 133 -2.48 9.49 32.07
CA CYS A 133 -2.38 10.82 31.46
C CYS A 133 -1.07 11.54 31.84
N LEU A 134 -0.67 11.47 33.10
CA LEU A 134 0.57 12.08 33.58
C LEU A 134 1.82 11.46 32.93
N LEU A 135 1.83 10.16 32.66
CA LEU A 135 2.94 9.51 31.97
C LEU A 135 3.11 10.04 30.52
N TYR A 136 2.00 10.39 29.86
CA TYR A 136 2.04 10.96 28.51
C TYR A 136 2.38 12.44 28.45
N THR A 137 2.02 13.17 29.50
CA THR A 137 2.23 14.65 29.54
C THR A 137 3.50 15.06 30.28
N SER A 138 4.17 14.11 30.96
CA SER A 138 5.45 14.39 31.60
C SER A 138 6.56 14.60 30.55
N PRO A 139 7.46 15.57 30.75
CA PRO A 139 8.61 15.77 29.88
C PRO A 139 9.42 14.47 29.77
N SER A 140 9.80 14.13 28.54
CA SER A 140 10.69 12.99 28.32
C SER A 140 12.08 13.29 28.93
N PRO A 141 12.76 12.30 29.49
CA PRO A 141 14.17 12.47 29.90
C PRO A 141 15.11 12.92 28.77
N ARG A 142 14.64 12.86 27.51
CA ARG A 142 15.38 13.36 26.32
C ARG A 142 15.14 14.84 26.03
N ASP A 143 14.18 15.46 26.72
CA ASP A 143 13.82 16.89 26.53
C ASP A 143 14.41 17.77 27.64
N ALA A 144 15.25 17.18 28.50
CA ALA A 144 15.95 17.83 29.61
C ALA A 144 17.43 18.11 29.29
#